data_4c0dfd40d17b9da3da05769638667323
#
_entry.id   4c0dfd40d17b9da3da05769638667323
#
_cell.length_a   1.000
_cell.length_b   1.000
_cell.length_c   1.000
_cell.angle_alpha   90.00
_cell.angle_beta   90.00
_cell.angle_gamma   90.00
#
_symmetry.space_group_name_H-M   'P 1'
#
loop_
_entity.id
_entity.type
_entity.pdbx_description
1 polymer ?
#
loop_
_entity_poly.entity_id
_entity_poly.type
_entity_poly.pdbx_seq_one_letter_code
_entity_poly.pdbx_strand_id
1 'polypeptide(L)'
;MSLMVGSARIDENGKISGGKTGDQTGNEVSTQPYYVHSKGWICIRPKSVAVANAIAEAMIQACKNNNIGYCQGHRITVIEQLRKSGSLAKIPAKTEADCSSLVRACCIQAGFDPGNFNTSAEV
;
A
#
# COMPACT_ATOMS: atom_id res chain seq x y z
N MET A 1 -7.51 8.85 20.38
CA MET A 1 -7.31 8.40 18.98
C MET A 1 -5.87 7.94 18.82
N SER A 2 -5.64 6.69 18.38
CA SER A 2 -4.28 6.18 18.17
C SER A 2 -3.80 6.49 16.77
N LEU A 3 -2.52 6.79 16.65
CA LEU A 3 -1.85 6.92 15.36
C LEU A 3 -1.62 5.52 14.78
N MET A 4 -2.02 5.32 13.53
CA MET A 4 -1.90 4.04 12.82
C MET A 4 -0.97 4.16 11.62
N VAL A 5 -0.33 3.05 11.26
CA VAL A 5 0.51 2.93 10.07
C VAL A 5 -0.08 1.86 9.16
N GLY A 6 -0.35 2.20 7.91
CA GLY A 6 -0.80 1.23 6.91
C GLY A 6 0.30 0.91 5.91
N SER A 7 0.44 -0.36 5.53
CA SER A 7 1.43 -0.77 4.54
C SER A 7 1.17 -2.17 4.02
N ALA A 8 1.77 -2.48 2.87
CA ALA A 8 1.98 -3.84 2.41
C ALA A 8 3.28 -4.34 3.05
N ARG A 9 3.25 -5.48 3.73
CA ARG A 9 4.34 -5.93 4.60
C ARG A 9 5.05 -7.18 4.12
N ILE A 10 4.31 -8.30 4.06
CA ILE A 10 4.88 -9.62 3.78
C ILE A 10 3.76 -10.57 3.36
N ASP A 11 4.06 -11.64 2.64
CA ASP A 11 3.05 -12.62 2.23
C ASP A 11 2.65 -13.58 3.36
N GLU A 12 1.70 -14.47 3.09
CA GLU A 12 1.19 -15.44 4.06
C GLU A 12 2.25 -16.42 4.58
N ASN A 13 3.34 -16.57 3.84
CA ASN A 13 4.44 -17.46 4.22
C ASN A 13 5.59 -16.73 4.91
N GLY A 14 5.47 -15.43 5.15
CA GLY A 14 6.55 -14.60 5.69
C GLY A 14 7.67 -14.36 4.70
N LYS A 15 7.37 -14.38 3.39
CA LYS A 15 8.33 -14.20 2.31
C LYS A 15 7.98 -12.99 1.44
N ILE A 16 8.96 -12.51 0.68
CA ILE A 16 8.79 -11.33 -0.18
C ILE A 16 8.11 -11.64 -1.52
N SER A 17 8.02 -12.91 -1.89
CA SER A 17 7.35 -13.34 -3.12
C SER A 17 7.02 -14.84 -3.06
N GLY A 18 6.18 -15.27 -4.00
CA GLY A 18 5.82 -16.69 -4.15
C GLY A 18 4.55 -17.12 -3.43
N GLY A 19 3.90 -16.22 -2.70
CA GLY A 19 2.62 -16.50 -2.05
C GLY A 19 1.45 -16.48 -3.04
N LYS A 20 0.27 -16.83 -2.53
CA LYS A 20 -0.97 -16.78 -3.32
C LYS A 20 -1.39 -15.31 -3.54
N THR A 21 -2.00 -15.05 -4.68
CA THR A 21 -2.51 -13.71 -5.01
C THR A 21 -3.63 -13.29 -4.05
N GLY A 22 -3.60 -12.05 -3.63
CA GLY A 22 -4.53 -11.50 -2.65
C GLY A 22 -4.03 -11.69 -1.23
N ASP A 23 -4.70 -11.06 -0.28
CA ASP A 23 -4.33 -11.14 1.14
C ASP A 23 -4.95 -12.40 1.76
N GLN A 24 -4.12 -13.37 2.12
CA GLN A 24 -4.55 -14.65 2.64
C GLN A 24 -4.78 -14.61 4.16
N THR A 25 -4.12 -13.71 4.87
CA THR A 25 -4.13 -13.67 6.33
C THR A 25 -4.88 -12.49 6.91
N GLY A 26 -5.18 -11.47 6.10
CA GLY A 26 -5.67 -10.19 6.57
C GLY A 26 -4.55 -9.27 7.09
N ASN A 27 -3.30 -9.73 7.06
CA ASN A 27 -2.13 -9.00 7.58
C ASN A 27 -1.10 -8.65 6.51
N GLU A 28 -1.25 -9.12 5.29
CA GLU A 28 -0.31 -8.82 4.20
C GLU A 28 -0.33 -7.34 3.85
N VAL A 29 -1.53 -6.77 3.79
CA VAL A 29 -1.77 -5.34 3.60
C VAL A 29 -2.70 -4.90 4.72
N SER A 30 -2.17 -4.21 5.70
CA SER A 30 -2.92 -3.93 6.92
C SER A 30 -2.41 -2.71 7.66
N THR A 31 -3.23 -2.21 8.58
CA THR A 31 -2.83 -1.16 9.52
C THR A 31 -2.32 -1.77 10.81
N GLN A 32 -1.46 -1.04 11.50
CA GLN A 32 -0.99 -1.37 12.83
C GLN A 32 -0.75 -0.10 13.63
N PRO A 33 -0.72 -0.18 14.98
CA PRO A 33 -0.36 0.99 15.78
C PRO A 33 1.02 1.52 15.41
N TYR A 34 1.17 2.85 15.48
CA TYR A 34 2.46 3.49 15.28
C TYR A 34 3.49 2.92 16.26
N TYR A 35 4.70 2.74 15.79
CA TYR A 35 5.82 2.24 16.61
C TYR A 35 7.08 3.02 16.25
N VAL A 36 8.06 3.02 17.19
CA VAL A 36 9.35 3.66 16.96
C VAL A 36 10.29 2.62 16.33
N HIS A 37 10.67 2.85 15.07
CA HIS A 37 11.62 1.97 14.39
C HIS A 37 13.02 2.18 14.95
N SER A 38 13.80 1.09 15.11
CA SER A 38 15.16 1.15 15.66
C SER A 38 16.11 2.10 14.91
N LYS A 39 15.87 2.27 13.60
CA LYS A 39 16.65 3.17 12.75
C LYS A 39 16.00 4.56 12.59
N GLY A 40 14.92 4.81 13.31
CA GLY A 40 14.14 6.04 13.23
C GLY A 40 13.21 6.10 12.03
N TRP A 41 12.53 7.22 11.88
CA TRP A 41 11.60 7.49 10.78
C TRP A 41 11.98 8.78 10.07
N ILE A 42 11.80 8.79 8.76
CA ILE A 42 11.75 10.03 7.98
C ILE A 42 10.29 10.18 7.55
N CYS A 43 9.66 11.30 7.93
CA CYS A 43 8.27 11.57 7.58
C CYS A 43 8.22 12.57 6.44
N ILE A 44 7.67 12.15 5.30
CA ILE A 44 7.43 12.99 4.14
C ILE A 44 5.93 13.23 4.03
N ARG A 45 5.54 14.50 3.93
CA ARG A 45 4.14 14.89 3.94
C ARG A 45 3.84 15.85 2.79
N PRO A 46 2.74 15.66 2.03
CA PRO A 46 2.31 16.65 1.05
C PRO A 46 2.01 17.99 1.70
N LYS A 47 2.25 19.08 0.99
CA LYS A 47 1.90 20.43 1.48
C LYS A 47 0.39 20.61 1.59
N SER A 48 -0.37 20.02 0.68
CA SER A 48 -1.83 20.09 0.70
C SER A 48 -2.39 19.10 1.73
N VAL A 49 -3.17 19.58 2.69
CA VAL A 49 -3.87 18.74 3.67
C VAL A 49 -4.88 17.84 2.96
N ALA A 50 -5.55 18.32 1.92
CA ALA A 50 -6.51 17.54 1.14
C ALA A 50 -5.82 16.35 0.46
N VAL A 51 -4.64 16.55 -0.12
CA VAL A 51 -3.86 15.46 -0.73
C VAL A 51 -3.38 14.47 0.33
N ALA A 52 -2.87 14.95 1.47
CA ALA A 52 -2.44 14.09 2.57
C ALA A 52 -3.58 13.21 3.07
N ASN A 53 -4.78 13.78 3.25
CA ASN A 53 -5.96 13.03 3.67
C ASN A 53 -6.41 12.01 2.61
N ALA A 54 -6.33 12.36 1.34
CA ALA A 54 -6.68 11.46 0.24
C ALA A 54 -5.74 10.25 0.18
N ILE A 55 -4.44 10.46 0.40
CA ILE A 55 -3.44 9.36 0.46
C ILE A 55 -3.75 8.45 1.65
N ALA A 56 -4.00 9.00 2.82
CA ALA A 56 -4.32 8.23 4.02
C ALA A 56 -5.60 7.42 3.84
N GLU A 57 -6.64 8.02 3.27
CA GLU A 57 -7.91 7.34 2.99
C GLU A 57 -7.71 6.19 1.98
N ALA A 58 -6.91 6.41 0.94
CA ALA A 58 -6.58 5.38 -0.03
C ALA A 58 -5.89 4.18 0.64
N MET A 59 -4.95 4.43 1.55
CA MET A 59 -4.28 3.36 2.30
C MET A 59 -5.26 2.59 3.18
N ILE A 60 -6.18 3.27 3.86
CA ILE A 60 -7.23 2.61 4.65
C ILE A 60 -8.09 1.71 3.77
N GLN A 61 -8.48 2.18 2.59
CA GLN A 61 -9.25 1.39 1.63
C GLN A 61 -8.48 0.13 1.20
N ALA A 62 -7.19 0.27 0.90
CA ALA A 62 -6.35 -0.87 0.52
C ALA A 62 -6.25 -1.89 1.65
N CYS A 63 -6.04 -1.44 2.88
CA CYS A 63 -5.92 -2.33 4.04
C CYS A 63 -7.22 -3.08 4.35
N LYS A 64 -8.36 -2.53 3.97
CA LYS A 64 -9.68 -3.18 4.13
C LYS A 64 -10.04 -4.13 2.99
N ASN A 65 -9.34 -4.05 1.86
CA ASN A 65 -9.66 -4.87 0.69
C ASN A 65 -8.71 -6.07 0.61
N ASN A 66 -9.18 -7.24 1.04
CA ASN A 66 -8.37 -8.47 1.06
C ASN A 66 -8.05 -9.04 -0.32
N ASN A 67 -8.54 -8.43 -1.40
CA ASN A 67 -8.07 -8.74 -2.74
C ASN A 67 -6.64 -8.23 -2.99
N ILE A 68 -6.17 -7.27 -2.19
CA ILE A 68 -4.83 -6.72 -2.32
C ILE A 68 -3.91 -7.42 -1.33
N GLY A 69 -2.98 -8.22 -1.84
CA GLY A 69 -1.98 -8.94 -1.05
C GLY A 69 -0.57 -8.45 -1.34
N TYR A 70 0.42 -9.17 -0.82
CA TYR A 70 1.83 -8.80 -0.91
C TYR A 70 2.60 -9.73 -1.83
N CYS A 71 3.32 -9.17 -2.81
CA CYS A 71 4.33 -9.89 -3.58
C CYS A 71 5.24 -8.89 -4.32
N GLN A 72 6.55 -8.97 -4.07
CA GLN A 72 7.50 -8.11 -4.79
C GLN A 72 7.60 -8.47 -6.28
N GLY A 73 7.40 -9.75 -6.62
CA GLY A 73 7.46 -10.20 -8.01
C GLY A 73 6.31 -9.68 -8.89
N HIS A 74 5.19 -9.28 -8.29
CA HIS A 74 4.00 -8.80 -8.99
C HIS A 74 3.55 -7.44 -8.46
N ARG A 75 4.48 -6.63 -8.04
CA ARG A 75 4.23 -5.40 -7.29
C ARG A 75 3.44 -4.33 -8.03
N ILE A 76 3.44 -4.35 -9.35
CA ILE A 76 2.73 -3.34 -10.15
C ILE A 76 1.31 -3.75 -10.52
N THR A 77 0.87 -4.97 -10.23
CA THR A 77 -0.49 -5.41 -10.57
C THR A 77 -1.56 -4.58 -9.87
N VAL A 78 -1.27 -4.08 -8.65
CA VAL A 78 -2.18 -3.17 -7.93
C VAL A 78 -2.43 -1.89 -8.73
N ILE A 79 -1.41 -1.37 -9.41
CA ILE A 79 -1.54 -0.15 -10.22
C ILE A 79 -2.48 -0.40 -11.40
N GLU A 80 -2.32 -1.54 -12.08
CA GLU A 80 -3.16 -1.94 -13.21
C GLU A 80 -4.62 -2.07 -12.79
N GLN A 81 -4.87 -2.74 -11.65
CA GLN A 81 -6.22 -2.93 -11.13
C GLN A 81 -6.84 -1.61 -10.65
N LEU A 82 -6.06 -0.74 -10.03
CA LEU A 82 -6.53 0.58 -9.62
C LEU A 82 -7.02 1.40 -10.82
N ARG A 83 -6.26 1.39 -11.92
CA ARG A 83 -6.63 2.12 -13.14
C ARG A 83 -7.90 1.59 -13.77
N LYS A 84 -8.16 0.29 -13.67
CA LYS A 84 -9.39 -0.34 -14.18
C LYS A 84 -10.59 -0.06 -13.29
N SER A 85 -10.41 -0.09 -11.97
CA SER A 85 -11.53 -0.02 -11.03
C SER A 85 -11.82 1.38 -10.51
N GLY A 86 -10.87 2.30 -10.60
CA GLY A 86 -11.01 3.69 -10.17
C GLY A 86 -10.72 3.96 -8.70
N SER A 87 -10.71 2.94 -7.84
CA SER A 87 -10.31 3.09 -6.44
C SER A 87 -9.82 1.78 -5.85
N LEU A 88 -8.97 1.87 -4.83
CA LEU A 88 -8.44 0.70 -4.12
C LEU A 88 -9.55 -0.08 -3.41
N ALA A 89 -10.60 0.61 -2.95
CA ALA A 89 -11.75 -0.04 -2.33
C ALA A 89 -12.54 -0.91 -3.32
N LYS A 90 -12.51 -0.57 -4.60
CA LYS A 90 -13.33 -1.22 -5.65
C LYS A 90 -12.62 -2.28 -6.45
N ILE A 91 -11.36 -2.59 -6.16
CA ILE A 91 -10.64 -3.64 -6.88
C ILE A 91 -11.34 -4.98 -6.64
N PRO A 92 -11.94 -5.59 -7.70
CA PRO A 92 -12.77 -6.79 -7.56
C PRO A 92 -11.99 -8.09 -7.71
N ALA A 93 -10.77 -8.03 -8.20
CA ALA A 93 -9.93 -9.18 -8.50
C ALA A 93 -8.72 -9.21 -7.59
N LYS A 94 -8.27 -10.41 -7.23
CA LYS A 94 -7.05 -10.58 -6.43
C LYS A 94 -5.85 -9.99 -7.15
N THR A 95 -5.06 -9.21 -6.43
CA THR A 95 -3.90 -8.50 -6.95
C THR A 95 -2.83 -8.39 -5.88
N GLU A 96 -1.68 -7.86 -6.24
CA GLU A 96 -0.53 -7.82 -5.35
C GLU A 96 0.20 -6.48 -5.41
N ALA A 97 0.83 -6.13 -4.29
CA ALA A 97 1.64 -4.92 -4.14
C ALA A 97 2.83 -5.22 -3.23
N ASP A 98 3.84 -4.38 -3.28
CA ASP A 98 4.83 -4.28 -2.20
C ASP A 98 4.64 -2.93 -1.48
N CYS A 99 5.50 -2.63 -0.50
CA CYS A 99 5.34 -1.42 0.29
C CYS A 99 5.38 -0.15 -0.57
N SER A 100 6.31 -0.04 -1.49
CA SER A 100 6.47 1.16 -2.32
C SER A 100 5.41 1.26 -3.41
N SER A 101 5.03 0.16 -4.08
CA SER A 101 3.99 0.21 -5.11
C SER A 101 2.62 0.53 -4.52
N LEU A 102 2.35 0.11 -3.28
CA LEU A 102 1.10 0.47 -2.61
C LEU A 102 1.05 1.96 -2.29
N VAL A 103 2.16 2.55 -1.84
CA VAL A 103 2.24 4.00 -1.64
C VAL A 103 2.00 4.74 -2.96
N ARG A 104 2.62 4.27 -4.05
CA ARG A 104 2.36 4.82 -5.39
C ARG A 104 0.88 4.77 -5.75
N ALA A 105 0.22 3.62 -5.51
CA ALA A 105 -1.21 3.47 -5.78
C ALA A 105 -2.05 4.48 -4.99
N CYS A 106 -1.72 4.69 -3.71
CA CYS A 106 -2.40 5.68 -2.89
C CYS A 106 -2.23 7.10 -3.44
N CYS A 107 -1.02 7.43 -3.93
CA CYS A 107 -0.75 8.73 -4.55
C CYS A 107 -1.54 8.90 -5.84
N ILE A 108 -1.60 7.87 -6.69
CA ILE A 108 -2.40 7.90 -7.94
C ILE A 108 -3.86 8.16 -7.62
N GLN A 109 -4.42 7.46 -6.63
CA GLN A 109 -5.81 7.69 -6.22
C GLN A 109 -6.03 9.11 -5.68
N ALA A 110 -5.01 9.69 -5.05
CA ALA A 110 -5.06 11.06 -4.55
C ALA A 110 -4.87 12.13 -5.64
N GLY A 111 -4.53 11.73 -6.87
CA GLY A 111 -4.49 12.63 -8.02
C GLY A 111 -3.13 12.83 -8.68
N PHE A 112 -2.08 12.15 -8.24
CA PHE A 112 -0.76 12.27 -8.88
C PHE A 112 0.01 10.95 -8.86
N ASP A 113 0.83 10.70 -9.89
CA ASP A 113 1.67 9.50 -9.97
C ASP A 113 3.13 9.89 -9.71
N PRO A 114 3.72 9.46 -8.57
CA PRO A 114 5.13 9.73 -8.28
C PRO A 114 6.11 8.90 -9.11
N GLY A 115 5.60 7.98 -9.94
CA GLY A 115 6.43 7.10 -10.75
C GLY A 115 6.68 5.74 -10.08
N ASN A 116 7.26 4.82 -10.85
CA ASN A 116 7.58 3.49 -10.35
C ASN A 116 8.89 3.54 -9.56
N PHE A 117 8.80 3.49 -8.25
CA PHE A 117 9.95 3.57 -7.35
C PHE A 117 9.94 2.36 -6.39
N ASN A 118 11.07 2.14 -5.73
CA ASN A 118 11.21 1.17 -4.65
C ASN A 118 11.56 1.88 -3.34
N THR A 119 11.61 1.13 -2.24
CA THR A 119 11.88 1.72 -0.92
C THR A 119 13.21 2.45 -0.82
N SER A 120 14.22 2.04 -1.60
CA SER A 120 15.51 2.75 -1.64
C SER A 120 15.39 4.11 -2.33
N ALA A 121 14.48 4.25 -3.28
CA ALA A 121 14.27 5.49 -4.03
C ALA A 121 13.25 6.43 -3.36
N GLU A 122 12.50 5.97 -2.36
CA GLU A 122 11.57 6.81 -1.61
C GLU A 122 12.28 7.90 -0.81
N VAL A 123 13.48 7.64 -0.40
CA VAL A 123 14.29 8.51 0.45
C VAL A 123 15.40 9.21 -0.38
#